data_80321f1295c9c20f7932314d21d925e4
#
_entry.id   80321f1295c9c20f7932314d21d925e4
#
_cell.length_a   1.000
_cell.length_b   1.000
_cell.length_c   1.000
_cell.angle_alpha   90.00
_cell.angle_beta   90.00
_cell.angle_gamma   90.00
#
_symmetry.space_group_name_H-M   'P 1'
#
loop_
_entity.id
_entity.type
_entity.pdbx_description
1 polymer ?
#
loop_
_entity_poly.entity_id
_entity_poly.type
_entity_poly.pdbx_seq_one_letter_code
_entity_poly.pdbx_strand_id
1 'polypeptide(L)'
;SDCSTFRFFIIIKNMLTDNLIKIPYYQATGKETEIFVHSYRNKIPFLLKGPTGTGKSRFIEFMAHQLNKKLITISCHEETSSTDLIGRFIIKGAETVWLDGPLTTAVKEGSIIYLDEIAEARPDVIVAIHSLTDHRRLLFIDKLGETIQAHDDFMLVASFNPGYQRGFKELKPSTRQRFIAVTFDYPEPKIETEILVNETNIDSDTAKKLVAIGNKIRNLTELGLTETVSTRLLVDAAKIIHSGLPKRLAVHVAVVEPLTDDPQTIEALKDLCNLMI
;
A
#
# COMPACT_ATOMS: atom_id res chain seq x y z
N SER A 1 23.70 -18.60 -35.19
CA SER A 1 24.20 -17.73 -34.12
C SER A 1 23.40 -16.45 -34.06
N ASP A 2 22.55 -16.40 -33.19
CA ASP A 2 22.14 -15.64 -32.05
C ASP A 2 21.24 -14.44 -32.28
N CYS A 3 20.05 -14.72 -32.82
CA CYS A 3 18.95 -13.75 -32.83
C CYS A 3 18.21 -13.70 -31.47
N SER A 4 18.32 -14.76 -30.64
CA SER A 4 17.69 -14.86 -29.32
C SER A 4 18.38 -14.01 -28.27
N THR A 5 19.71 -13.97 -28.26
CA THR A 5 20.53 -13.22 -27.31
C THR A 5 20.40 -11.70 -27.54
N PHE A 6 20.25 -11.29 -28.80
CA PHE A 6 20.05 -9.88 -29.14
C PHE A 6 18.66 -9.35 -28.74
N ARG A 7 17.61 -10.16 -28.85
CA ARG A 7 16.27 -9.83 -28.33
C ARG A 7 16.25 -9.72 -26.80
N PHE A 8 16.94 -10.60 -26.11
CA PHE A 8 17.03 -10.56 -24.63
C PHE A 8 17.76 -9.31 -24.14
N PHE A 9 18.84 -8.89 -24.83
CA PHE A 9 19.57 -7.66 -24.52
C PHE A 9 18.75 -6.39 -24.78
N ILE A 10 17.92 -6.37 -25.82
CA ILE A 10 17.01 -5.24 -26.12
C ILE A 10 15.91 -5.15 -25.05
N ILE A 11 15.36 -6.26 -24.60
CA ILE A 11 14.35 -6.28 -23.52
C ILE A 11 14.97 -5.78 -22.21
N ILE A 12 16.17 -6.22 -21.84
CA ILE A 12 16.87 -5.75 -20.63
C ILE A 12 17.24 -4.25 -20.75
N LYS A 13 17.67 -3.80 -21.92
CA LYS A 13 18.02 -2.40 -22.16
C LYS A 13 16.78 -1.49 -22.07
N ASN A 14 15.63 -1.94 -22.59
CA ASN A 14 14.37 -1.22 -22.45
C ASN A 14 13.84 -1.24 -20.99
N MET A 15 14.06 -2.32 -20.23
CA MET A 15 13.75 -2.37 -18.79
C MET A 15 14.62 -1.44 -17.95
N LEU A 16 15.86 -1.14 -18.40
CA LEU A 16 16.78 -0.25 -17.66
C LEU A 16 16.64 1.23 -18.05
N THR A 17 16.00 1.55 -19.18
CA THR A 17 15.76 2.94 -19.61
C THR A 17 14.38 3.48 -19.19
N ASP A 18 13.47 2.64 -18.70
CA ASP A 18 12.16 3.05 -18.20
C ASP A 18 12.14 3.54 -16.73
N ASN A 19 13.29 3.84 -16.15
CA ASN A 19 13.41 4.58 -14.88
C ASN A 19 13.23 6.11 -15.06
N LEU A 20 12.46 6.54 -16.03
CA LEU A 20 11.77 7.82 -15.96
C LEU A 20 10.78 7.72 -14.79
N ILE A 21 10.88 8.61 -13.83
CA ILE A 21 10.00 8.72 -12.65
C ILE A 21 8.57 8.75 -13.17
N LYS A 22 7.96 7.55 -13.25
CA LYS A 22 6.58 7.42 -13.73
C LYS A 22 5.72 8.01 -12.64
N ILE A 23 5.04 9.13 -12.94
CA ILE A 23 4.10 9.76 -12.00
C ILE A 23 3.13 8.67 -11.54
N PRO A 24 3.04 8.40 -10.22
CA PRO A 24 2.12 7.37 -9.73
C PRO A 24 0.69 7.73 -10.16
N TYR A 25 0.04 6.84 -10.90
CA TYR A 25 -1.36 7.05 -11.24
C TYR A 25 -2.22 6.80 -10.00
N TYR A 26 -3.08 7.75 -9.68
CA TYR A 26 -4.09 7.63 -8.65
C TYR A 26 -5.37 8.33 -9.09
N GLN A 27 -6.49 7.64 -8.97
CA GLN A 27 -7.83 8.17 -9.22
C GLN A 27 -8.52 8.41 -7.88
N ALA A 28 -8.79 9.66 -7.57
CA ALA A 28 -9.50 10.02 -6.34
C ALA A 28 -10.94 9.47 -6.35
N THR A 29 -11.35 8.90 -5.22
CA THR A 29 -12.68 8.35 -5.02
C THR A 29 -13.59 9.25 -4.18
N GLY A 30 -12.99 10.27 -3.53
CA GLY A 30 -13.67 11.23 -2.67
C GLY A 30 -12.84 12.48 -2.45
N LYS A 31 -12.79 12.95 -1.20
CA LYS A 31 -12.04 14.14 -0.78
C LYS A 31 -10.71 13.83 -0.09
N GLU A 32 -10.21 12.62 -0.21
CA GLU A 32 -9.01 12.16 0.49
C GLU A 32 -7.78 13.01 0.15
N THR A 33 -7.64 13.45 -1.10
CA THR A 33 -6.55 14.33 -1.53
C THR A 33 -6.60 15.70 -0.86
N GLU A 34 -7.78 16.30 -0.79
CA GLU A 34 -8.01 17.59 -0.13
C GLU A 34 -7.72 17.46 1.38
N ILE A 35 -8.27 16.44 2.04
CA ILE A 35 -8.07 16.19 3.47
C ILE A 35 -6.58 15.98 3.76
N PHE A 36 -5.86 15.22 2.92
CA PHE A 36 -4.43 14.99 3.08
C PHE A 36 -3.63 16.30 3.03
N VAL A 37 -3.90 17.18 2.05
CA VAL A 37 -3.20 18.46 1.92
C VAL A 37 -3.44 19.33 3.16
N HIS A 38 -4.66 19.39 3.67
CA HIS A 38 -4.97 20.12 4.89
C HIS A 38 -4.27 19.51 6.12
N SER A 39 -4.24 18.19 6.24
CA SER A 39 -3.52 17.49 7.30
C SER A 39 -2.01 17.78 7.25
N TYR A 40 -1.41 17.71 6.06
CA TYR A 40 0.01 18.02 5.83
C TYR A 40 0.36 19.45 6.24
N ARG A 41 -0.41 20.45 5.77
CA ARG A 41 -0.20 21.87 6.09
C ARG A 41 -0.29 22.17 7.59
N ASN A 42 -1.14 21.45 8.30
CA ASN A 42 -1.33 21.61 9.75
C ASN A 42 -0.41 20.66 10.55
N LYS A 43 0.47 19.89 9.89
CA LYS A 43 1.43 18.97 10.54
C LYS A 43 0.73 17.92 11.41
N ILE A 44 -0.48 17.49 11.02
CA ILE A 44 -1.26 16.48 11.72
C ILE A 44 -1.00 15.13 11.04
N PRO A 45 -0.68 14.07 11.80
CA PRO A 45 -0.45 12.75 11.22
C PRO A 45 -1.72 12.17 10.59
N PHE A 46 -1.53 11.30 9.59
CA PHE A 46 -2.61 10.79 8.74
C PHE A 46 -2.76 9.28 8.85
N LEU A 47 -3.98 8.77 8.92
CA LEU A 47 -4.30 7.36 9.06
C LEU A 47 -5.22 6.87 7.95
N LEU A 48 -4.76 5.90 7.19
CA LEU A 48 -5.53 5.24 6.14
C LEU A 48 -6.15 3.96 6.70
N LYS A 49 -7.46 3.86 6.66
CA LYS A 49 -8.21 2.66 7.08
C LYS A 49 -8.84 2.01 5.86
N GLY A 50 -8.87 0.71 5.83
CA GLY A 50 -9.60 0.00 4.77
C GLY A 50 -8.97 -1.32 4.36
N PRO A 51 -9.69 -2.14 3.58
CA PRO A 51 -9.24 -3.44 3.14
C PRO A 51 -7.95 -3.38 2.31
N THR A 52 -7.30 -4.53 2.18
CA THR A 52 -6.14 -4.70 1.30
C THR A 52 -6.52 -4.41 -0.16
N GLY A 53 -5.61 -3.77 -0.89
CA GLY A 53 -5.77 -3.52 -2.33
C GLY A 53 -6.78 -2.44 -2.72
N THR A 54 -7.19 -1.56 -1.80
CA THR A 54 -8.04 -0.38 -2.05
C THR A 54 -7.28 0.87 -2.49
N GLY A 55 -5.97 0.76 -2.75
CA GLY A 55 -5.17 1.87 -3.26
C GLY A 55 -4.49 2.76 -2.22
N LYS A 56 -4.47 2.39 -0.92
CA LYS A 56 -3.85 3.20 0.16
C LYS A 56 -2.41 3.58 -0.12
N SER A 57 -1.55 2.61 -0.43
CA SER A 57 -0.12 2.86 -0.70
C SER A 57 0.07 3.69 -1.96
N ARG A 58 -0.72 3.43 -3.01
CA ARG A 58 -0.71 4.21 -4.25
C ARG A 58 -1.11 5.67 -4.02
N PHE A 59 -2.09 5.90 -3.15
CA PHE A 59 -2.48 7.25 -2.74
C PHE A 59 -1.33 8.02 -2.10
N ILE A 60 -0.58 7.39 -1.19
CA ILE A 60 0.55 8.06 -0.52
C ILE A 60 1.70 8.33 -1.49
N GLU A 61 2.01 7.39 -2.39
CA GLU A 61 2.99 7.61 -3.48
C GLU A 61 2.61 8.82 -4.33
N PHE A 62 1.33 8.89 -4.73
CA PHE A 62 0.79 10.02 -5.50
C PHE A 62 0.90 11.34 -4.71
N MET A 63 0.48 11.38 -3.45
CA MET A 63 0.52 12.59 -2.64
C MET A 63 1.95 13.07 -2.34
N ALA A 64 2.88 12.16 -2.08
CA ALA A 64 4.29 12.49 -1.90
C ALA A 64 4.87 13.11 -3.18
N HIS A 65 4.54 12.54 -4.34
CA HIS A 65 4.92 13.10 -5.64
C HIS A 65 4.31 14.51 -5.87
N GLN A 66 3.00 14.68 -5.60
CA GLN A 66 2.32 15.97 -5.75
C GLN A 66 2.89 17.08 -4.84
N LEU A 67 3.33 16.71 -3.65
CA LEU A 67 3.96 17.61 -2.70
C LEU A 67 5.47 17.78 -2.94
N ASN A 68 6.03 17.07 -3.92
CA ASN A 68 7.47 17.00 -4.19
C ASN A 68 8.28 16.66 -2.92
N LYS A 69 7.81 15.64 -2.18
CA LYS A 69 8.44 15.18 -0.94
C LYS A 69 8.95 13.75 -1.10
N LYS A 70 10.09 13.48 -0.45
CA LYS A 70 10.64 12.13 -0.34
C LYS A 70 9.67 11.28 0.47
N LEU A 71 9.38 10.08 -0.03
CA LEU A 71 8.58 9.08 0.66
C LEU A 71 9.49 7.95 1.15
N ILE A 72 9.34 7.61 2.42
CA ILE A 72 9.97 6.44 3.03
C ILE A 72 8.84 5.51 3.46
N THR A 73 8.77 4.33 2.85
CA THR A 73 7.72 3.33 3.14
C THR A 73 8.30 2.16 3.91
N ILE A 74 7.62 1.78 4.99
CA ILE A 74 7.93 0.63 5.83
C ILE A 74 6.69 -0.26 5.91
N SER A 75 6.80 -1.49 5.41
CA SER A 75 5.81 -2.53 5.68
C SER A 75 6.04 -3.09 7.08
N CYS A 76 5.09 -2.85 7.96
CA CYS A 76 5.15 -3.35 9.33
C CYS A 76 4.71 -4.81 9.40
N HIS A 77 5.38 -5.59 10.24
CA HIS A 77 5.09 -6.99 10.53
C HIS A 77 5.43 -7.29 11.99
N GLU A 78 5.12 -8.49 12.47
CA GLU A 78 5.24 -8.87 13.89
C GLU A 78 6.64 -8.70 14.49
N GLU A 79 7.68 -8.75 13.67
CA GLU A 79 9.07 -8.55 14.12
C GLU A 79 9.51 -7.09 14.03
N THR A 80 8.75 -6.21 13.35
CA THR A 80 9.11 -4.79 13.23
C THR A 80 9.16 -4.13 14.59
N SER A 81 10.32 -3.65 14.99
CA SER A 81 10.61 -3.06 16.29
C SER A 81 10.92 -1.57 16.21
N SER A 82 10.83 -0.87 17.34
CA SER A 82 11.25 0.53 17.44
C SER A 82 12.71 0.74 17.07
N THR A 83 13.58 -0.25 17.33
CA THR A 83 15.00 -0.20 16.97
C THR A 83 15.19 -0.19 15.45
N ASP A 84 14.36 -0.92 14.69
CA ASP A 84 14.45 -0.93 13.24
C ASP A 84 14.04 0.42 12.64
N LEU A 85 13.09 1.11 13.28
CA LEU A 85 12.62 2.42 12.83
C LEU A 85 13.51 3.58 13.28
N ILE A 86 13.96 3.55 14.54
CA ILE A 86 14.73 4.67 15.14
C ILE A 86 16.21 4.56 14.76
N GLY A 87 16.81 3.38 14.89
CA GLY A 87 18.21 3.17 14.59
C GLY A 87 18.91 2.26 15.57
N ARG A 88 20.17 1.95 15.25
CA ARG A 88 20.98 0.99 16.02
C ARG A 88 22.46 1.30 15.92
N PHE A 89 23.21 0.83 16.89
CA PHE A 89 24.66 0.78 16.79
C PHE A 89 25.09 -0.35 15.86
N ILE A 90 26.03 -0.05 14.99
CA ILE A 90 26.71 -1.02 14.12
C ILE A 90 28.22 -0.96 14.34
N ILE A 91 28.89 -2.08 14.10
CA ILE A 91 30.36 -2.15 14.12
C ILE A 91 30.86 -1.84 12.71
N LYS A 92 31.68 -0.81 12.58
CA LYS A 92 32.33 -0.42 11.33
C LYS A 92 33.85 -0.41 11.53
N GLY A 93 34.47 -1.48 11.09
CA GLY A 93 35.90 -1.70 11.42
C GLY A 93 36.10 -1.98 12.91
N ALA A 94 36.88 -1.16 13.59
CA ALA A 94 37.15 -1.25 15.04
C ALA A 94 36.25 -0.32 15.88
N GLU A 95 35.34 0.45 15.25
CA GLU A 95 34.53 1.45 15.90
C GLU A 95 33.07 1.04 15.94
N THR A 96 32.35 1.44 17.01
CA THR A 96 30.90 1.33 17.11
C THR A 96 30.28 2.67 16.74
N VAL A 97 29.50 2.69 15.66
CA VAL A 97 28.85 3.91 15.15
C VAL A 97 27.34 3.75 15.18
N TRP A 98 26.65 4.85 15.42
CA TRP A 98 25.20 4.88 15.32
C TRP A 98 24.76 4.96 13.86
N LEU A 99 23.76 4.18 13.48
CA LEU A 99 23.08 4.23 12.19
C LEU A 99 21.62 4.64 12.42
N ASP A 100 21.23 5.80 11.88
CA ASP A 100 19.84 6.24 11.91
C ASP A 100 18.94 5.25 11.17
N GLY A 101 17.81 4.94 11.76
CA GLY A 101 16.75 4.19 11.11
C GLY A 101 15.89 5.07 10.20
N PRO A 102 14.96 4.48 9.45
CA PRO A 102 14.14 5.21 8.49
C PRO A 102 13.24 6.28 9.12
N LEU A 103 12.74 6.07 10.33
CA LEU A 103 11.95 7.07 11.05
C LEU A 103 12.81 8.28 11.45
N THR A 104 13.99 8.04 12.02
CA THR A 104 14.93 9.11 12.39
C THR A 104 15.37 9.90 11.17
N THR A 105 15.67 9.22 10.07
CA THR A 105 16.00 9.86 8.79
C THR A 105 14.85 10.74 8.30
N ALA A 106 13.61 10.22 8.30
CA ALA A 106 12.43 10.98 7.88
C ALA A 106 12.21 12.23 8.73
N VAL A 107 12.35 12.09 10.07
CA VAL A 107 12.18 13.18 11.05
C VAL A 107 13.21 14.29 10.83
N LYS A 108 14.48 13.92 10.56
CA LYS A 108 15.57 14.89 10.33
C LYS A 108 15.46 15.58 8.96
N GLU A 109 15.12 14.83 7.90
CA GLU A 109 15.13 15.33 6.53
C GLU A 109 13.82 16.01 6.11
N GLY A 110 12.74 15.88 6.88
CA GLY A 110 11.42 16.39 6.51
C GLY A 110 10.73 15.57 5.44
N SER A 111 10.95 14.25 5.44
CA SER A 111 10.32 13.32 4.52
C SER A 111 8.93 12.91 5.01
N ILE A 112 8.09 12.41 4.11
CA ILE A 112 6.88 11.67 4.47
C ILE A 112 7.31 10.23 4.80
N ILE A 113 6.98 9.75 6.01
CA ILE A 113 7.13 8.34 6.35
C ILE A 113 5.76 7.66 6.32
N TYR A 114 5.68 6.53 5.63
CA TYR A 114 4.48 5.72 5.56
C TYR A 114 4.71 4.36 6.23
N LEU A 115 4.01 4.13 7.34
CA LEU A 115 4.02 2.88 8.08
C LEU A 115 2.80 2.06 7.64
N ASP A 116 3.02 1.15 6.69
CA ASP A 116 1.97 0.28 6.17
C ASP A 116 1.69 -0.86 7.14
N GLU A 117 0.42 -1.14 7.40
CA GLU A 117 -0.06 -2.17 8.32
C GLU A 117 0.50 -2.00 9.75
N ILE A 118 0.49 -0.77 10.27
CA ILE A 118 1.09 -0.43 11.59
C ILE A 118 0.55 -1.27 12.75
N ALA A 119 -0.68 -1.79 12.66
CA ALA A 119 -1.27 -2.64 13.68
C ALA A 119 -0.53 -3.98 13.84
N GLU A 120 0.18 -4.44 12.80
CA GLU A 120 0.97 -5.66 12.84
C GLU A 120 2.32 -5.50 13.55
N ALA A 121 2.83 -4.26 13.65
CA ALA A 121 4.10 -3.97 14.32
C ALA A 121 4.07 -4.32 15.82
N ARG A 122 5.25 -4.43 16.39
CA ARG A 122 5.40 -4.59 17.84
C ARG A 122 4.87 -3.37 18.58
N PRO A 123 4.35 -3.55 19.84
CA PRO A 123 3.83 -2.44 20.65
C PRO A 123 4.83 -1.30 20.90
N ASP A 124 6.14 -1.58 20.90
CA ASP A 124 7.17 -0.58 21.10
C ASP A 124 7.26 0.42 19.93
N VAL A 125 6.90 0.02 18.71
CA VAL A 125 6.75 0.92 17.55
C VAL A 125 5.68 1.97 17.81
N ILE A 126 4.52 1.55 18.30
CA ILE A 126 3.41 2.47 18.61
C ILE A 126 3.82 3.50 19.66
N VAL A 127 4.55 3.06 20.71
CA VAL A 127 5.06 3.97 21.76
C VAL A 127 6.07 4.97 21.16
N ALA A 128 6.97 4.51 20.32
CA ALA A 128 8.00 5.34 19.69
C ALA A 128 7.41 6.50 18.86
N ILE A 129 6.28 6.27 18.17
CA ILE A 129 5.66 7.32 17.34
C ILE A 129 4.72 8.24 18.12
N HIS A 130 4.35 7.93 19.36
CA HIS A 130 3.36 8.75 20.10
C HIS A 130 3.78 10.21 20.27
N SER A 131 5.05 10.47 20.55
CA SER A 131 5.58 11.83 20.72
C SER A 131 5.70 12.62 19.41
N LEU A 132 5.74 11.91 18.27
CA LEU A 132 5.68 12.50 16.93
C LEU A 132 4.25 12.83 16.50
N THR A 133 3.26 12.19 17.13
CA THR A 133 1.83 12.36 16.79
C THR A 133 1.11 13.36 17.69
N ASP A 134 1.81 14.06 18.57
CA ASP A 134 1.27 15.16 19.37
C ASP A 134 1.89 16.52 18.95
N HIS A 135 1.44 17.59 19.60
CA HIS A 135 1.86 18.97 19.31
C HIS A 135 3.37 19.20 19.46
N ARG A 136 4.08 18.37 20.22
CA ARG A 136 5.52 18.49 20.46
C ARG A 136 6.33 18.05 19.25
N ARG A 137 5.86 17.03 18.51
CA ARG A 137 6.53 16.48 17.33
C ARG A 137 8.00 16.13 17.61
N LEU A 138 8.23 15.37 18.68
CA LEU A 138 9.56 14.98 19.16
C LEU A 138 9.81 13.50 18.90
N LEU A 139 11.02 13.16 18.51
CA LEU A 139 11.52 11.78 18.49
C LEU A 139 12.56 11.62 19.60
N PHE A 140 12.32 10.67 20.49
CA PHE A 140 13.29 10.30 21.53
C PHE A 140 14.15 9.15 21.06
N ILE A 141 15.48 9.32 21.15
CA ILE A 141 16.48 8.27 20.88
C ILE A 141 17.15 7.90 22.19
N ASP A 142 16.51 7.04 22.97
CA ASP A 142 16.96 6.68 24.32
C ASP A 142 18.39 6.17 24.36
N LYS A 143 18.80 5.41 23.33
CA LYS A 143 20.17 4.85 23.23
C LYS A 143 21.26 5.91 23.08
N LEU A 144 20.93 7.11 22.58
CA LEU A 144 21.83 8.24 22.45
C LEU A 144 21.60 9.30 23.55
N GLY A 145 20.51 9.20 24.30
CA GLY A 145 20.06 10.26 25.20
C GLY A 145 19.67 11.55 24.47
N GLU A 146 19.26 11.43 23.21
CA GLU A 146 18.93 12.56 22.34
C GLU A 146 17.44 12.71 22.12
N THR A 147 17.01 13.95 21.91
CA THR A 147 15.65 14.30 21.50
C THR A 147 15.73 15.13 20.23
N ILE A 148 15.04 14.70 19.18
CA ILE A 148 15.05 15.36 17.89
C ILE A 148 13.68 16.01 17.65
N GLN A 149 13.69 17.32 17.36
CA GLN A 149 12.52 18.04 16.88
C GLN A 149 12.28 17.66 15.41
N ALA A 150 11.07 17.24 15.07
CA ALA A 150 10.75 16.90 13.69
C ALA A 150 10.83 18.13 12.79
N HIS A 151 11.45 17.95 11.63
CA HIS A 151 11.50 18.96 10.58
C HIS A 151 10.08 19.44 10.23
N ASP A 152 9.95 20.69 9.80
CA ASP A 152 8.65 21.28 9.48
C ASP A 152 7.88 20.53 8.39
N ASP A 153 8.58 19.99 7.43
CA ASP A 153 8.03 19.21 6.31
C ASP A 153 7.76 17.73 6.64
N PHE A 154 8.19 17.26 7.82
CA PHE A 154 7.97 15.87 8.24
C PHE A 154 6.49 15.57 8.40
N MET A 155 6.05 14.46 7.83
CA MET A 155 4.71 13.91 8.05
C MET A 155 4.76 12.42 8.31
N LEU A 156 4.05 11.98 9.35
CA LEU A 156 3.81 10.58 9.64
C LEU A 156 2.47 10.17 9.06
N VAL A 157 2.50 9.14 8.24
CA VAL A 157 1.32 8.47 7.68
C VAL A 157 1.35 7.02 8.12
N ALA A 158 0.21 6.48 8.50
CA ALA A 158 0.05 5.08 8.84
C ALA A 158 -1.15 4.49 8.13
N SER A 159 -1.14 3.17 7.93
CA SER A 159 -2.32 2.42 7.49
C SER A 159 -2.60 1.25 8.42
N PHE A 160 -3.84 0.85 8.47
CA PHE A 160 -4.24 -0.44 9.02
C PHE A 160 -5.52 -0.95 8.35
N ASN A 161 -5.65 -2.25 8.37
CA ASN A 161 -6.87 -2.92 7.92
C ASN A 161 -7.73 -3.17 9.16
N PRO A 162 -8.90 -2.52 9.31
CA PRO A 162 -9.83 -2.84 10.39
C PRO A 162 -10.48 -4.20 10.06
N GLY A 163 -9.81 -5.28 10.44
CA GLY A 163 -10.32 -6.63 10.22
C GLY A 163 -11.53 -6.89 11.11
N TYR A 164 -12.65 -7.26 10.49
CA TYR A 164 -13.81 -7.80 11.19
C TYR A 164 -13.64 -9.28 11.56
N GLN A 165 -12.46 -9.86 11.31
CA GLN A 165 -12.18 -11.28 11.54
C GLN A 165 -11.34 -11.49 12.79
N ARG A 166 -11.57 -12.63 13.47
CA ARG A 166 -10.80 -13.05 14.65
C ARG A 166 -9.30 -13.19 14.26
N GLY A 167 -8.44 -12.47 14.98
CA GLY A 167 -6.98 -12.56 14.82
C GLY A 167 -6.28 -11.30 14.33
N PHE A 168 -7.00 -10.30 13.78
CA PHE A 168 -6.37 -9.02 13.41
C PHE A 168 -6.06 -8.17 14.65
N LYS A 169 -4.86 -7.60 14.67
CA LYS A 169 -4.46 -6.64 15.69
C LYS A 169 -5.14 -5.29 15.43
N GLU A 170 -5.79 -4.75 16.45
CA GLU A 170 -6.41 -3.43 16.39
C GLU A 170 -5.52 -2.35 16.97
N LEU A 171 -5.52 -1.18 16.34
CA LEU A 171 -4.95 0.01 16.96
C LEU A 171 -5.83 0.48 18.13
N LYS A 172 -5.20 0.71 19.28
CA LYS A 172 -5.89 1.24 20.46
C LYS A 172 -6.60 2.56 20.13
N PRO A 173 -7.78 2.83 20.71
CA PRO A 173 -8.50 4.09 20.51
C PRO A 173 -7.65 5.33 20.77
N SER A 174 -6.82 5.31 21.83
CA SER A 174 -5.90 6.40 22.19
C SER A 174 -4.85 6.69 21.11
N THR A 175 -4.42 5.68 20.37
CA THR A 175 -3.52 5.86 19.22
C THR A 175 -4.27 6.44 18.01
N ARG A 176 -5.45 5.87 17.69
CA ARG A 176 -6.27 6.35 16.56
C ARG A 176 -6.67 7.81 16.67
N GLN A 177 -6.98 8.29 17.89
CA GLN A 177 -7.39 9.68 18.15
C GLN A 177 -6.29 10.73 17.89
N ARG A 178 -5.06 10.29 17.63
CA ARG A 178 -3.93 11.18 17.31
C ARG A 178 -3.81 11.50 15.83
N PHE A 179 -4.64 10.90 14.98
CA PHE A 179 -4.57 10.99 13.53
C PHE A 179 -5.85 11.60 12.93
N ILE A 180 -5.69 12.29 11.82
CA ILE A 180 -6.78 12.47 10.86
C ILE A 180 -6.94 11.15 10.12
N ALA A 181 -8.12 10.55 10.19
CA ALA A 181 -8.37 9.24 9.62
C ALA A 181 -9.32 9.30 8.41
N VAL A 182 -8.92 8.64 7.32
CA VAL A 182 -9.74 8.46 6.12
C VAL A 182 -9.95 6.99 5.84
N THR A 183 -11.18 6.63 5.49
CA THR A 183 -11.52 5.25 5.13
C THR A 183 -11.43 5.09 3.62
N PHE A 184 -10.74 4.03 3.21
CA PHE A 184 -10.61 3.58 1.83
C PHE A 184 -11.47 2.35 1.65
N ASP A 185 -12.40 2.42 0.72
CA ASP A 185 -13.22 1.30 0.27
C ASP A 185 -12.91 0.97 -1.18
N TYR A 186 -13.49 -0.12 -1.69
CA TYR A 186 -13.40 -0.42 -3.10
C TYR A 186 -14.08 0.68 -3.92
N PRO A 187 -13.46 1.13 -5.03
CA PRO A 187 -14.04 2.18 -5.85
C PRO A 187 -15.41 1.79 -6.43
N GLU A 188 -16.25 2.78 -6.71
CA GLU A 188 -17.47 2.55 -7.48
C GLU A 188 -17.14 1.92 -8.85
N PRO A 189 -18.03 1.09 -9.42
CA PRO A 189 -17.76 0.33 -10.65
C PRO A 189 -17.27 1.19 -11.82
N LYS A 190 -17.76 2.42 -11.94
CA LYS A 190 -17.32 3.35 -12.97
C LYS A 190 -15.88 3.77 -12.78
N ILE A 191 -15.53 4.18 -11.57
CA ILE A 191 -14.17 4.62 -11.20
C ILE A 191 -13.20 3.44 -11.30
N GLU A 192 -13.59 2.26 -10.82
CA GLU A 192 -12.76 1.06 -10.88
C GLU A 192 -12.48 0.64 -12.33
N THR A 193 -13.47 0.78 -13.23
CA THR A 193 -13.27 0.55 -14.67
C THR A 193 -12.25 1.54 -15.27
N GLU A 194 -12.34 2.82 -14.91
CA GLU A 194 -11.40 3.85 -15.35
C GLU A 194 -9.97 3.55 -14.83
N ILE A 195 -9.83 3.08 -13.61
CA ILE A 195 -8.55 2.66 -13.03
C ILE A 195 -7.95 1.52 -13.87
N LEU A 196 -8.71 0.47 -14.16
CA LEU A 196 -8.23 -0.65 -14.96
C LEU A 196 -7.76 -0.20 -16.35
N VAL A 197 -8.57 0.59 -17.04
CA VAL A 197 -8.23 1.10 -18.40
C VAL A 197 -6.96 1.95 -18.35
N ASN A 198 -6.86 2.90 -17.43
CA ASN A 198 -5.74 3.83 -17.36
C ASN A 198 -4.42 3.18 -16.89
N GLU A 199 -4.50 2.19 -15.98
CA GLU A 199 -3.29 1.50 -15.51
C GLU A 199 -2.76 0.44 -16.47
N THR A 200 -3.63 -0.18 -17.26
CA THR A 200 -3.28 -1.39 -18.01
C THR A 200 -3.44 -1.25 -19.52
N ASN A 201 -4.08 -0.19 -20.01
CA ASN A 201 -4.46 0.02 -21.40
C ASN A 201 -5.37 -1.11 -21.97
N ILE A 202 -6.11 -1.81 -21.09
CA ILE A 202 -7.09 -2.81 -21.53
C ILE A 202 -8.31 -2.14 -22.14
N ASP A 203 -9.01 -2.83 -23.03
CA ASP A 203 -10.25 -2.32 -23.61
C ASP A 203 -11.37 -2.16 -22.54
N SER A 204 -12.19 -1.14 -22.73
CA SER A 204 -13.24 -0.77 -21.76
C SER A 204 -14.29 -1.87 -21.53
N ASP A 205 -14.58 -2.70 -22.51
CA ASP A 205 -15.55 -3.80 -22.37
C ASP A 205 -15.00 -4.89 -21.45
N THR A 206 -13.73 -5.28 -21.63
CA THR A 206 -13.06 -6.23 -20.76
C THR A 206 -12.89 -5.68 -19.35
N ALA A 207 -12.54 -4.39 -19.19
CA ALA A 207 -12.47 -3.75 -17.89
C ALA A 207 -13.82 -3.78 -17.14
N LYS A 208 -14.93 -3.47 -17.81
CA LYS A 208 -16.28 -3.56 -17.23
C LYS A 208 -16.63 -4.96 -16.79
N LYS A 209 -16.28 -5.98 -17.56
CA LYS A 209 -16.51 -7.39 -17.18
C LYS A 209 -15.72 -7.78 -15.96
N LEU A 210 -14.44 -7.42 -15.89
CA LEU A 210 -13.59 -7.68 -14.72
C LEU A 210 -14.17 -7.01 -13.46
N VAL A 211 -14.59 -5.75 -13.55
CA VAL A 211 -15.19 -5.02 -12.43
C VAL A 211 -16.54 -5.66 -12.02
N ALA A 212 -17.36 -6.10 -12.99
CA ALA A 212 -18.60 -6.79 -12.68
C ALA A 212 -18.36 -8.13 -11.94
N ILE A 213 -17.33 -8.90 -12.34
CA ILE A 213 -16.89 -10.12 -11.64
C ILE A 213 -16.47 -9.76 -10.20
N GLY A 214 -15.59 -8.76 -10.04
CA GLY A 214 -15.13 -8.32 -8.72
C GLY A 214 -16.28 -7.94 -7.80
N ASN A 215 -17.22 -7.12 -8.28
CA ASN A 215 -18.39 -6.72 -7.51
C ASN A 215 -19.31 -7.90 -7.16
N LYS A 216 -19.49 -8.84 -8.08
CA LYS A 216 -20.30 -10.02 -7.83
C LYS A 216 -19.70 -10.86 -6.70
N ILE A 217 -18.37 -11.10 -6.74
CA ILE A 217 -17.68 -11.90 -5.72
C ILE A 217 -17.68 -11.16 -4.36
N ARG A 218 -17.46 -9.83 -4.33
CA ARG A 218 -17.54 -9.01 -3.11
C ARG A 218 -18.87 -9.12 -2.39
N ASN A 219 -19.94 -9.35 -3.13
CA ASN A 219 -21.31 -9.49 -2.59
C ASN A 219 -21.66 -10.94 -2.20
N LEU A 220 -20.78 -11.91 -2.46
CA LEU A 220 -21.01 -13.32 -2.09
C LEU A 220 -20.52 -13.58 -0.65
N THR A 221 -21.28 -13.11 0.34
CA THR A 221 -20.96 -13.31 1.77
C THR A 221 -21.07 -14.78 2.21
N GLU A 222 -21.83 -15.59 1.47
CA GLU A 222 -22.11 -16.99 1.79
C GLU A 222 -20.91 -17.93 1.58
N LEU A 223 -19.92 -17.52 0.79
CA LEU A 223 -18.74 -18.35 0.50
C LEU A 223 -17.70 -18.35 1.62
N GLY A 224 -17.91 -17.57 2.69
CA GLY A 224 -17.01 -17.54 3.85
C GLY A 224 -15.57 -17.14 3.50
N LEU A 225 -15.35 -16.38 2.43
CA LEU A 225 -14.05 -15.94 2.01
C LEU A 225 -13.39 -15.07 3.09
N THR A 226 -12.14 -15.37 3.41
CA THR A 226 -11.34 -14.60 4.37
C THR A 226 -11.05 -13.20 3.87
N GLU A 227 -10.77 -13.07 2.59
CA GLU A 227 -10.61 -11.82 1.87
C GLU A 227 -11.46 -11.83 0.59
N THR A 228 -11.80 -10.67 0.08
CA THR A 228 -12.58 -10.54 -1.16
C THR A 228 -11.73 -9.98 -2.29
N VAL A 229 -12.29 -9.91 -3.50
CA VAL A 229 -11.59 -9.41 -4.69
C VAL A 229 -11.20 -7.95 -4.51
N SER A 230 -9.92 -7.69 -4.43
CA SER A 230 -9.36 -6.34 -4.39
C SER A 230 -9.23 -5.74 -5.79
N THR A 231 -9.19 -4.41 -5.89
CA THR A 231 -8.89 -3.71 -7.15
C THR A 231 -7.51 -4.12 -7.70
N ARG A 232 -6.56 -4.46 -6.82
CA ARG A 232 -5.23 -4.97 -7.21
C ARG A 232 -5.34 -6.24 -8.05
N LEU A 233 -6.13 -7.23 -7.61
CA LEU A 233 -6.33 -8.48 -8.35
C LEU A 233 -6.95 -8.23 -9.72
N LEU A 234 -7.90 -7.28 -9.83
CA LEU A 234 -8.50 -6.91 -11.11
C LEU A 234 -7.50 -6.22 -12.04
N VAL A 235 -6.65 -5.34 -11.51
CA VAL A 235 -5.57 -4.70 -12.29
C VAL A 235 -4.57 -5.74 -12.78
N ASP A 236 -4.19 -6.70 -11.94
CA ASP A 236 -3.25 -7.76 -12.34
C ASP A 236 -3.86 -8.68 -13.38
N ALA A 237 -5.14 -9.07 -13.25
CA ALA A 237 -5.87 -9.79 -14.30
C ALA A 237 -5.90 -9.00 -15.61
N ALA A 238 -6.18 -7.69 -15.56
CA ALA A 238 -6.20 -6.83 -16.74
C ALA A 238 -4.82 -6.75 -17.44
N LYS A 239 -3.72 -6.63 -16.68
CA LYS A 239 -2.35 -6.62 -17.21
C LYS A 239 -2.01 -7.90 -17.96
N ILE A 240 -2.30 -9.07 -17.38
CA ILE A 240 -1.97 -10.34 -18.02
C ILE A 240 -2.88 -10.65 -19.22
N ILE A 241 -4.14 -10.16 -19.22
CA ILE A 241 -5.00 -10.21 -20.40
C ILE A 241 -4.42 -9.31 -21.50
N HIS A 242 -4.02 -8.08 -21.17
CA HIS A 242 -3.42 -7.16 -22.13
C HIS A 242 -2.13 -7.71 -22.73
N SER A 243 -1.36 -8.50 -21.97
CA SER A 243 -0.17 -9.20 -22.46
C SER A 243 -0.46 -10.42 -23.35
N GLY A 244 -1.73 -10.78 -23.55
CA GLY A 244 -2.16 -11.83 -24.46
C GLY A 244 -2.62 -13.15 -23.82
N LEU A 245 -2.71 -13.23 -22.47
CA LEU A 245 -3.26 -14.43 -21.82
C LEU A 245 -4.78 -14.50 -22.07
N PRO A 246 -5.36 -15.69 -22.38
CA PRO A 246 -6.80 -15.86 -22.55
C PRO A 246 -7.57 -15.37 -21.30
N LYS A 247 -8.64 -14.57 -21.52
CA LYS A 247 -9.37 -13.89 -20.44
C LYS A 247 -9.80 -14.82 -19.31
N ARG A 248 -10.38 -16.00 -19.63
CA ARG A 248 -10.82 -16.99 -18.62
C ARG A 248 -9.67 -17.49 -17.76
N LEU A 249 -8.53 -17.81 -18.40
CA LEU A 249 -7.35 -18.28 -17.68
C LEU A 249 -6.78 -17.15 -16.81
N ALA A 250 -6.72 -15.92 -17.32
CA ALA A 250 -6.24 -14.77 -16.57
C ALA A 250 -7.07 -14.51 -15.30
N VAL A 251 -8.41 -14.53 -15.42
CA VAL A 251 -9.30 -14.37 -14.26
C VAL A 251 -9.12 -15.52 -13.27
N HIS A 252 -8.98 -16.75 -13.75
CA HIS A 252 -8.77 -17.89 -12.87
C HIS A 252 -7.49 -17.71 -12.02
N VAL A 253 -6.35 -17.46 -12.65
CA VAL A 253 -5.05 -17.40 -11.93
C VAL A 253 -4.82 -16.12 -11.15
N ALA A 254 -5.41 -15.00 -11.58
CA ALA A 254 -5.18 -13.68 -10.93
C ALA A 254 -6.31 -13.27 -9.97
N VAL A 255 -7.49 -13.84 -10.08
CA VAL A 255 -8.63 -13.46 -9.22
C VAL A 255 -9.08 -14.64 -8.37
N VAL A 256 -9.33 -15.82 -8.95
CA VAL A 256 -9.94 -16.95 -8.23
C VAL A 256 -8.93 -17.64 -7.30
N GLU A 257 -7.79 -18.08 -7.84
CA GLU A 257 -6.77 -18.80 -7.06
C GLU A 257 -6.24 -18.07 -5.83
N PRO A 258 -6.02 -16.73 -5.88
CA PRO A 258 -5.54 -16.00 -4.71
C PRO A 258 -6.56 -15.82 -3.57
N LEU A 259 -7.84 -16.15 -3.78
CA LEU A 259 -8.90 -15.92 -2.78
C LEU A 259 -9.08 -17.07 -1.79
N THR A 260 -8.76 -18.30 -2.20
CA THR A 260 -9.02 -19.47 -1.36
C THR A 260 -8.26 -20.69 -1.86
N ASP A 261 -7.90 -21.58 -0.94
CA ASP A 261 -7.32 -22.91 -1.24
C ASP A 261 -8.39 -24.02 -1.21
N ASP A 262 -9.67 -23.68 -0.92
CA ASP A 262 -10.75 -24.67 -0.90
C ASP A 262 -11.21 -25.05 -2.33
N PRO A 263 -11.03 -26.33 -2.75
CA PRO A 263 -11.33 -26.74 -4.12
C PRO A 263 -12.79 -26.53 -4.54
N GLN A 264 -13.74 -26.64 -3.62
CA GLN A 264 -15.17 -26.46 -3.93
C GLN A 264 -15.49 -25.00 -4.20
N THR A 265 -14.93 -24.11 -3.39
CA THR A 265 -15.07 -22.67 -3.56
C THR A 265 -14.36 -22.18 -4.83
N ILE A 266 -13.17 -22.72 -5.14
CA ILE A 266 -12.46 -22.42 -6.40
C ILE A 266 -13.32 -22.78 -7.61
N GLU A 267 -13.91 -23.98 -7.65
CA GLU A 267 -14.74 -24.43 -8.78
C GLU A 267 -15.99 -23.54 -8.92
N ALA A 268 -16.66 -23.22 -7.81
CA ALA A 268 -17.83 -22.34 -7.82
C ALA A 268 -17.51 -20.94 -8.34
N LEU A 269 -16.39 -20.34 -7.90
CA LEU A 269 -15.93 -19.03 -8.37
C LEU A 269 -15.53 -19.08 -9.85
N LYS A 270 -14.89 -20.15 -10.30
CA LYS A 270 -14.49 -20.34 -11.69
C LYS A 270 -15.69 -20.45 -12.62
N ASP A 271 -16.72 -21.21 -12.23
CA ASP A 271 -17.97 -21.29 -12.99
C ASP A 271 -18.66 -19.93 -13.09
N LEU A 272 -18.77 -19.21 -11.97
CA LEU A 272 -19.31 -17.85 -11.96
C LEU A 272 -18.54 -16.91 -12.93
N CYS A 273 -17.22 -16.93 -12.87
CA CYS A 273 -16.38 -16.08 -13.72
C CYS A 273 -16.51 -16.45 -15.20
N ASN A 274 -16.58 -17.74 -15.54
CA ASN A 274 -16.70 -18.24 -16.91
C ASN A 274 -18.02 -17.84 -17.58
N LEU A 275 -19.08 -17.58 -16.78
CA LEU A 275 -20.36 -17.08 -17.28
C LEU A 275 -20.35 -15.58 -17.61
N MET A 276 -19.40 -14.81 -17.05
CA MET A 276 -19.37 -13.36 -17.13
C MET A 276 -18.32 -12.80 -18.09
N ILE A 277 -17.31 -13.60 -18.49
CA ILE A 277 -16.18 -13.15 -19.32
C ILE A 277 -16.07 -13.93 -20.69
#